data_f7e92cc7d8d1f8041d21634ac41f9b37
#
_entry.id   f7e92cc7d8d1f8041d21634ac41f9b37
#
_cell.length_a   1.000
_cell.length_b   1.000
_cell.length_c   1.000
_cell.angle_alpha   90.00
_cell.angle_beta   90.00
_cell.angle_gamma   90.00
#
_symmetry.space_group_name_H-M   'P 1'
#
loop_
_entity.id
_entity.type
_entity.pdbx_description
1 polymer ?
#
loop_
_entity_poly.entity_id
_entity_poly.type
_entity_poly.pdbx_seq_one_letter_code
_entity_poly.pdbx_strand_id
1 'polypeptide(L)'
;MSAVNAEYFAKLQKALKRAGLAEPVLVVDRQRLDANIRQLKTMLPADMGFRIVAKSLPCGRLLAHIATRAETDRLMSFNAAMALQMLD
;
A
#
# COMPACT_ATOMS: atom_id res chain seq x y z
N MET A 1 1.16 -24.00 3.96
CA MET A 1 0.50 -23.01 3.09
C MET A 1 -0.77 -23.60 2.52
N SER A 2 -1.87 -22.87 2.52
CA SER A 2 -3.13 -23.37 1.98
C SER A 2 -3.08 -23.45 0.45
N ALA A 3 -3.95 -24.26 -0.16
CA ALA A 3 -4.06 -24.38 -1.61
C ALA A 3 -4.41 -23.02 -2.25
N VAL A 4 -5.22 -22.19 -1.58
CA VAL A 4 -5.59 -20.86 -2.05
C VAL A 4 -4.35 -19.97 -2.17
N ASN A 5 -3.46 -20.01 -1.17
CA ASN A 5 -2.24 -19.22 -1.19
C ASN A 5 -1.28 -19.71 -2.28
N ALA A 6 -1.19 -21.04 -2.49
CA ALA A 6 -0.34 -21.58 -3.54
C ALA A 6 -0.81 -21.13 -4.93
N GLU A 7 -2.13 -21.12 -5.15
CA GLU A 7 -2.72 -20.65 -6.40
C GLU A 7 -2.45 -19.16 -6.63
N TYR A 8 -2.62 -18.36 -5.58
CA TYR A 8 -2.33 -16.92 -5.64
C TYR A 8 -0.89 -16.66 -6.06
N PHE A 9 0.08 -17.33 -5.41
CA PHE A 9 1.49 -17.11 -5.71
C PHE A 9 1.88 -17.62 -7.11
N ALA A 10 1.22 -18.67 -7.60
CA ALA A 10 1.46 -19.13 -8.97
C ALA A 10 1.01 -18.08 -9.99
N LYS A 11 -0.15 -17.46 -9.78
CA LYS A 11 -0.62 -16.37 -10.65
C LYS A 11 0.29 -15.16 -10.59
N LEU A 12 0.73 -14.80 -9.40
CA LEU A 12 1.65 -13.68 -9.22
C LEU A 12 2.97 -13.92 -9.94
N GLN A 13 3.52 -15.12 -9.83
CA GLN A 13 4.76 -15.47 -10.50
C GLN A 13 4.63 -15.34 -12.02
N LYS A 14 3.53 -15.79 -12.59
CA LYS A 14 3.28 -15.65 -14.03
C LYS A 14 3.19 -14.18 -14.44
N ALA A 15 2.51 -13.37 -13.65
CA ALA A 15 2.38 -11.94 -13.93
C ALA A 15 3.74 -11.25 -13.92
N LEU A 16 4.59 -11.57 -12.95
CA LEU A 16 5.94 -11.01 -12.85
C LEU A 16 6.81 -11.41 -14.04
N LYS A 17 6.72 -12.65 -14.49
CA LYS A 17 7.45 -13.11 -15.67
C LYS A 17 6.98 -12.39 -16.92
N ARG A 18 5.68 -12.17 -17.08
CA ARG A 18 5.14 -11.42 -18.22
C ARG A 18 5.61 -9.98 -18.23
N ALA A 19 5.76 -9.38 -17.05
CA ALA A 19 6.25 -8.01 -16.92
C ALA A 19 7.76 -7.91 -17.16
N GLY A 20 8.47 -9.04 -17.31
CA GLY A 20 9.91 -9.04 -17.55
C GLY A 20 10.74 -8.66 -16.34
N LEU A 21 10.20 -8.84 -15.15
CA LEU A 21 10.88 -8.48 -13.91
C LEU A 21 11.79 -9.64 -13.47
N ALA A 22 13.09 -9.45 -13.63
CA ALA A 22 14.11 -10.43 -13.26
C ALA A 22 14.88 -10.08 -12.00
N GLU A 23 14.75 -8.86 -11.51
CA GLU A 23 15.43 -8.37 -10.31
C GLU A 23 14.51 -8.46 -9.10
N PRO A 24 15.06 -8.53 -7.88
CA PRO A 24 14.24 -8.46 -6.68
C PRO A 24 13.46 -7.16 -6.62
N VAL A 25 12.16 -7.25 -6.41
CA VAL A 25 11.27 -6.08 -6.34
C VAL A 25 10.27 -6.26 -5.22
N LEU A 26 9.77 -5.14 -4.70
CA LEU A 26 8.63 -5.14 -3.81
C LEU A 26 7.36 -5.05 -4.64
N VAL A 27 6.42 -5.95 -4.35
CA VAL A 27 5.15 -6.02 -5.08
C VAL A 27 4.02 -5.66 -4.12
N VAL A 28 3.16 -4.74 -4.56
CA VAL A 28 1.96 -4.39 -3.82
C VAL A 28 0.75 -4.86 -4.61
N ASP A 29 -0.06 -5.71 -3.99
CA ASP A 29 -1.32 -6.17 -4.57
C ASP A 29 -2.42 -5.18 -4.17
N ARG A 30 -2.91 -4.42 -5.14
CA ARG A 30 -3.89 -3.35 -4.89
C ARG A 30 -5.20 -3.89 -4.32
N GLN A 31 -5.66 -5.03 -4.78
CA GLN A 31 -6.92 -5.60 -4.27
C GLN A 31 -6.81 -5.97 -2.80
N ARG A 32 -5.68 -6.59 -2.43
CA ARG A 32 -5.44 -6.94 -1.03
C ARG A 32 -5.22 -5.70 -0.17
N LEU A 33 -4.51 -4.72 -0.70
CA LEU A 33 -4.30 -3.44 -0.01
C LEU A 33 -5.64 -2.75 0.27
N ASP A 34 -6.50 -2.65 -0.75
CA ASP A 34 -7.80 -2.01 -0.60
C ASP A 34 -8.68 -2.76 0.38
N ALA A 35 -8.64 -4.09 0.38
CA ALA A 35 -9.38 -4.89 1.34
C ALA A 35 -8.90 -4.62 2.77
N ASN A 36 -7.59 -4.53 2.97
CA ASN A 36 -7.01 -4.22 4.28
C ASN A 36 -7.39 -2.83 4.76
N ILE A 37 -7.40 -1.85 3.86
CA ILE A 37 -7.80 -0.48 4.20
C ILE A 37 -9.27 -0.46 4.61
N ARG A 38 -10.13 -1.14 3.87
CA ARG A 38 -11.56 -1.21 4.23
C ARG A 38 -11.75 -1.83 5.61
N GLN A 39 -11.03 -2.91 5.89
CA GLN A 39 -11.11 -3.57 7.19
C GLN A 39 -10.65 -2.63 8.31
N LEU A 40 -9.54 -1.94 8.11
CA LEU A 40 -9.02 -0.97 9.07
C LEU A 40 -10.04 0.12 9.37
N LYS A 41 -10.67 0.67 8.33
CA LYS A 41 -11.68 1.73 8.47
C LYS A 41 -12.88 1.26 9.29
N THR A 42 -13.31 0.00 9.15
CA THR A 42 -14.43 -0.52 9.93
C THR A 42 -14.06 -0.69 11.41
N MET A 43 -12.78 -0.87 11.72
CA MET A 43 -12.30 -1.04 13.08
C MET A 43 -12.06 0.29 13.81
N LEU A 44 -11.91 1.39 13.09
CA LEU A 44 -11.64 2.70 13.68
C LEU A 44 -12.95 3.38 14.09
N PRO A 45 -13.01 3.96 15.30
CA PRO A 45 -14.15 4.81 15.69
C PRO A 45 -14.31 5.99 14.73
N ALA A 46 -15.56 6.42 14.51
CA ALA A 46 -15.88 7.48 13.57
C ALA A 46 -15.22 8.82 13.92
N ASP A 47 -14.96 9.04 15.21
CA ASP A 47 -14.36 10.28 15.71
C ASP A 47 -12.84 10.23 15.78
N MET A 48 -12.22 9.12 15.36
CA MET A 48 -10.77 8.94 15.40
C MET A 48 -10.15 9.30 14.06
N GLY A 49 -9.13 10.18 14.07
CA GLY A 49 -8.38 10.52 12.89
C GLY A 49 -7.42 9.40 12.47
N PHE A 50 -7.15 9.33 11.17
CA PHE A 50 -6.21 8.36 10.59
C PHE A 50 -5.06 9.10 9.94
N ARG A 51 -3.83 8.69 10.27
CA ARG A 51 -2.61 9.28 9.71
C ARG A 51 -1.74 8.19 9.11
N ILE A 52 -1.33 8.40 7.86
CA ILE A 52 -0.46 7.44 7.16
C ILE A 52 0.99 7.72 7.54
N VAL A 53 1.69 6.71 7.99
CA VAL A 53 3.13 6.80 8.30
C VAL A 53 3.91 6.40 7.05
N ALA A 54 4.57 7.37 6.42
CA ALA A 54 5.32 7.19 5.18
C ALA A 54 6.79 6.84 5.45
N LYS A 55 7.00 5.90 6.35
CA LYS A 55 8.35 5.58 6.84
C LYS A 55 9.01 4.47 6.03
N SER A 56 8.30 3.38 5.81
CA SER A 56 8.86 2.16 5.23
C SER A 56 8.77 2.13 3.71
N LEU A 57 7.73 2.73 3.14
CA LEU A 57 7.49 2.73 1.71
C LEU A 57 7.13 4.15 1.25
N PRO A 58 8.13 5.05 1.11
CA PRO A 58 7.87 6.44 0.72
C PRO A 58 7.61 6.59 -0.78
N CYS A 59 6.69 5.81 -1.33
CA CYS A 59 6.31 5.86 -2.74
C CYS A 59 5.10 6.78 -2.90
N GLY A 60 5.26 7.88 -3.63
CA GLY A 60 4.22 8.89 -3.77
C GLY A 60 2.90 8.35 -4.32
N ARG A 61 2.97 7.51 -5.35
CA ARG A 61 1.77 6.90 -5.94
C ARG A 61 1.05 5.98 -4.97
N LEU A 62 1.80 5.18 -4.21
CA LEU A 62 1.23 4.30 -3.21
C LEU A 62 0.56 5.08 -2.10
N LEU A 63 1.24 6.12 -1.60
CA LEU A 63 0.71 6.96 -0.53
C LEU A 63 -0.54 7.70 -0.98
N ALA A 64 -0.58 8.20 -2.21
CA ALA A 64 -1.76 8.87 -2.76
C ALA A 64 -2.93 7.91 -2.86
N HIS A 65 -2.69 6.68 -3.30
CA HIS A 65 -3.72 5.65 -3.37
C HIS A 65 -4.29 5.33 -1.99
N ILE A 66 -3.41 5.13 -1.01
CA ILE A 66 -3.83 4.83 0.36
C ILE A 66 -4.63 6.00 0.95
N ALA A 67 -4.16 7.23 0.75
CA ALA A 67 -4.86 8.41 1.24
C ALA A 67 -6.27 8.51 0.69
N THR A 68 -6.43 8.27 -0.61
CA THR A 68 -7.73 8.29 -1.25
C THR A 68 -8.65 7.22 -0.68
N ARG A 69 -8.17 5.99 -0.57
CA ARG A 69 -8.98 4.88 -0.09
C ARG A 69 -9.29 4.97 1.41
N ALA A 70 -8.35 5.47 2.20
CA ALA A 70 -8.54 5.65 3.64
C ALA A 70 -9.27 6.96 3.97
N GLU A 71 -9.52 7.79 2.97
CA GLU A 71 -10.20 9.08 3.12
C GLU A 71 -9.50 9.98 4.16
N THR A 72 -8.18 10.10 4.02
CA THR A 72 -7.37 10.94 4.90
C THR A 72 -6.41 11.79 4.08
N ASP A 73 -6.15 13.00 4.56
CA ASP A 73 -5.12 13.87 4.00
C ASP A 73 -3.92 14.04 4.95
N ARG A 74 -3.86 13.19 5.99
CA ARG A 74 -2.84 13.31 7.03
C ARG A 74 -1.72 12.31 6.81
N LEU A 75 -0.49 12.83 6.83
CA LEU A 75 0.72 12.04 6.67
C LEU A 75 1.68 12.30 7.82
N MET A 76 2.48 11.29 8.15
CA MET A 76 3.62 11.44 9.03
C MET A 76 4.87 11.09 8.22
N SER A 77 5.74 12.07 7.99
CA SER A 77 6.98 11.86 7.27
C SER A 77 8.15 11.74 8.22
N PHE A 78 9.26 11.21 7.71
CA PHE A 78 10.47 10.99 8.51
C PHE A 78 11.27 12.27 8.67
N ASN A 79 11.26 13.14 7.66
CA ASN A 79 12.00 14.40 7.67
C ASN A 79 11.38 15.38 6.67
N ALA A 80 11.87 16.62 6.68
CA ALA A 80 11.32 17.69 5.84
C ALA A 80 11.52 17.42 4.35
N ALA A 81 12.67 16.87 3.95
CA ALA A 81 12.94 16.57 2.55
C ALA A 81 11.95 15.53 2.02
N MET A 82 11.68 14.48 2.79
CA MET A 82 10.70 13.46 2.42
C MET A 82 9.30 14.07 2.32
N ALA A 83 8.93 14.94 3.27
CA ALA A 83 7.63 15.61 3.25
C ALA A 83 7.45 16.42 1.97
N LEU A 84 8.48 17.17 1.56
CA LEU A 84 8.44 17.96 0.33
C LEU A 84 8.26 17.10 -0.91
N GLN A 85 8.93 15.96 -0.96
CA GLN A 85 8.77 15.01 -2.08
C GLN A 85 7.35 14.46 -2.16
N MET A 86 6.71 14.23 -1.03
CA MET A 86 5.35 13.69 -1.00
C MET A 86 4.28 14.71 -1.37
N LEU A 87 4.60 16.00 -1.31
CA LEU A 87 3.68 17.06 -1.71
C LEU A 87 3.63 17.25 -3.23
N ASP A 88 4.65 16.78 -3.93
CA ASP A 88 4.68 16.81 -5.38
C ASP A 88 3.92 15.61 -5.93
#